data_9c17324efbe912f8ce04f434a967a296
#
_entry.id   9c17324efbe912f8ce04f434a967a296
#
_cell.length_a   1.000
_cell.length_b   1.000
_cell.length_c   1.000
_cell.angle_alpha   90.00
_cell.angle_beta   90.00
_cell.angle_gamma   90.00
#
_symmetry.space_group_name_H-M   'P 1'
#
loop_
_entity.id
_entity.type
_entity.pdbx_description
1 polymer ?
#
loop_
_entity_poly.entity_id
_entity_poly.type
_entity_poly.pdbx_seq_one_letter_code
_entity_poly.pdbx_strand_id
1 'polypeptide(L)'
;MPPITFSDADFQGTDPNQDDPMVITIEVESFAVKKVLIDQGSSVDILYWKTFNKLQIPPADLTPHDEPIYGFSGERVPTKGYIDLHTTFGEGRQTKTIPICYMVVEAHTSYNVLLGRPSINALGAIVSTPHLAMKFPSPQGDIITIHGDQRAARECYMASLKLPHPPLATHNIEQSKAGATLAGDDLDPRLTSEARVEPVGDIRQLPLEQQNRFLQIGTTIPDDKVYHIEHILKKNVDLFAWSAADLPGVHPKVASHRLSVFPNAKPVS
;
A
#
# COMPACT_ATOMS: atom_id res chain seq x y z
N MET A 1 17.76 -18.15 -9.93
CA MET A 1 16.38 -17.78 -10.32
C MET A 1 16.48 -17.24 -11.73
N PRO A 2 15.66 -17.70 -12.69
CA PRO A 2 15.70 -17.17 -14.05
C PRO A 2 15.27 -15.70 -14.07
N PRO A 3 15.77 -14.89 -15.01
CA PRO A 3 15.33 -13.49 -15.13
C PRO A 3 13.86 -13.44 -15.55
N ILE A 4 13.08 -12.58 -14.87
CA ILE A 4 11.72 -12.29 -15.26
C ILE A 4 11.72 -11.01 -16.09
N THR A 5 11.24 -11.11 -17.33
CA THR A 5 11.17 -10.00 -18.27
C THR A 5 9.75 -9.84 -18.81
N PHE A 6 9.38 -8.62 -19.18
CA PHE A 6 8.15 -8.31 -19.90
C PHE A 6 8.47 -7.65 -21.22
N SER A 7 7.67 -7.94 -22.23
CA SER A 7 7.83 -7.46 -23.60
C SER A 7 6.48 -7.29 -24.27
N ASP A 8 6.46 -6.76 -25.47
CA ASP A 8 5.23 -6.57 -26.25
C ASP A 8 4.47 -7.89 -26.48
N ALA A 9 5.15 -9.04 -26.44
CA ALA A 9 4.49 -10.35 -26.54
C ALA A 9 3.63 -10.70 -25.32
N ASP A 10 3.78 -9.98 -24.22
CA ASP A 10 2.99 -10.18 -22.99
C ASP A 10 1.64 -9.45 -23.03
N PHE A 11 1.41 -8.60 -24.02
CA PHE A 11 0.08 -8.02 -24.29
C PHE A 11 -0.82 -9.06 -24.98
N GLN A 12 -1.53 -9.85 -24.20
CA GLN A 12 -2.44 -10.88 -24.71
C GLN A 12 -3.90 -10.39 -24.64
N GLY A 13 -4.37 -9.72 -25.69
CA GLY A 13 -5.74 -9.22 -25.74
C GLY A 13 -6.03 -8.06 -24.78
N THR A 14 -4.98 -7.46 -24.24
CA THR A 14 -5.06 -6.33 -23.31
C THR A 14 -4.87 -5.04 -24.11
N ASP A 15 -5.74 -4.05 -23.86
CA ASP A 15 -5.54 -2.70 -24.35
C ASP A 15 -4.34 -2.08 -23.63
N PRO A 16 -3.28 -1.65 -24.33
CA PRO A 16 -2.10 -1.07 -23.67
C PRO A 16 -2.39 0.28 -22.99
N ASN A 17 -3.46 0.98 -23.37
CA ASN A 17 -3.89 2.24 -22.78
C ASN A 17 -5.03 2.03 -21.77
N GLN A 18 -4.80 1.21 -20.75
CA GLN A 18 -5.80 0.86 -19.75
C GLN A 18 -5.26 1.06 -18.32
N ASP A 19 -6.18 1.33 -17.40
CA ASP A 19 -5.93 1.48 -15.96
C ASP A 19 -6.71 0.42 -15.17
N ASP A 20 -7.00 -0.73 -15.78
CA ASP A 20 -7.78 -1.78 -15.16
C ASP A 20 -6.97 -2.49 -14.05
N PRO A 21 -7.59 -2.87 -12.93
CA PRO A 21 -6.92 -3.65 -11.90
C PRO A 21 -6.60 -5.05 -12.39
N MET A 22 -5.51 -5.63 -11.91
CA MET A 22 -5.18 -7.01 -12.25
C MET A 22 -6.08 -7.99 -11.50
N VAL A 23 -6.95 -8.67 -12.24
CA VAL A 23 -7.91 -9.65 -11.74
C VAL A 23 -7.65 -10.98 -12.41
N ILE A 24 -7.46 -12.03 -11.62
CA ILE A 24 -7.11 -13.38 -12.09
C ILE A 24 -8.09 -14.44 -11.61
N THR A 25 -7.88 -15.66 -12.09
CA THR A 25 -8.49 -16.89 -11.56
C THR A 25 -7.39 -17.73 -10.91
N ILE A 26 -7.67 -18.30 -9.75
CA ILE A 26 -6.80 -19.24 -9.03
C ILE A 26 -7.60 -20.46 -8.62
N GLU A 27 -6.91 -21.52 -8.19
CA GLU A 27 -7.55 -22.65 -7.53
C GLU A 27 -7.22 -22.58 -6.03
N VAL A 28 -8.25 -22.55 -5.19
CA VAL A 28 -8.14 -22.63 -3.73
C VAL A 28 -8.68 -23.97 -3.29
N GLU A 29 -7.82 -24.81 -2.70
CA GLU A 29 -8.06 -26.22 -2.46
C GLU A 29 -8.44 -26.93 -3.78
N SER A 30 -9.70 -27.26 -3.95
CA SER A 30 -10.22 -27.92 -5.16
C SER A 30 -11.21 -27.03 -5.95
N PHE A 31 -11.27 -25.74 -5.63
CA PHE A 31 -12.25 -24.83 -6.21
C PHE A 31 -11.60 -23.76 -7.09
N ALA A 32 -12.04 -23.65 -8.33
CA ALA A 32 -11.66 -22.53 -9.18
C ALA A 32 -12.34 -21.23 -8.68
N VAL A 33 -11.54 -20.28 -8.21
CA VAL A 33 -11.99 -18.99 -7.67
C VAL A 33 -11.66 -17.90 -8.68
N LYS A 34 -12.68 -17.30 -9.25
CA LYS A 34 -12.59 -16.15 -10.16
C LYS A 34 -12.67 -14.84 -9.39
N LYS A 35 -12.38 -13.74 -10.07
CA LYS A 35 -12.44 -12.37 -9.50
C LYS A 35 -11.52 -12.21 -8.30
N VAL A 36 -10.29 -12.65 -8.47
CA VAL A 36 -9.20 -12.50 -7.50
C VAL A 36 -8.40 -11.27 -7.85
N LEU A 37 -8.43 -10.28 -6.98
CA LEU A 37 -7.70 -9.03 -7.14
C LEU A 37 -6.25 -9.21 -6.68
N ILE A 38 -5.30 -8.80 -7.50
CA ILE A 38 -3.89 -8.68 -7.12
C ILE A 38 -3.65 -7.27 -6.60
N ASP A 39 -3.30 -7.15 -5.32
CA ASP A 39 -3.10 -5.87 -4.65
C ASP A 39 -1.74 -5.80 -3.95
N GLN A 40 -0.78 -5.18 -4.62
CA GLN A 40 0.58 -4.98 -4.07
C GLN A 40 0.60 -4.00 -2.88
N GLY A 41 -0.47 -3.23 -2.67
CA GLY A 41 -0.62 -2.30 -1.54
C GLY A 41 -1.03 -2.99 -0.24
N SER A 42 -1.69 -4.16 -0.31
CA SER A 42 -2.18 -4.87 0.87
C SER A 42 -1.07 -5.64 1.59
N SER A 43 -1.09 -5.59 2.92
CA SER A 43 -0.20 -6.37 3.80
C SER A 43 -0.76 -7.74 4.20
N VAL A 44 -1.97 -8.07 3.77
CA VAL A 44 -2.68 -9.31 4.07
C VAL A 44 -3.31 -9.89 2.81
N ASP A 45 -3.51 -11.21 2.81
CA ASP A 45 -4.32 -11.92 1.83
C ASP A 45 -5.72 -12.07 2.39
N ILE A 46 -6.75 -11.66 1.66
CA ILE A 46 -8.13 -11.63 2.14
C ILE A 46 -8.98 -12.64 1.37
N LEU A 47 -9.68 -13.48 2.11
CA LEU A 47 -10.76 -14.31 1.60
C LEU A 47 -12.09 -13.74 2.09
N TYR A 48 -12.93 -13.31 1.18
CA TYR A 48 -14.21 -12.73 1.58
C TYR A 48 -15.20 -13.79 2.05
N TRP A 49 -15.93 -13.49 3.13
CA TRP A 49 -16.85 -14.40 3.80
C TRP A 49 -17.83 -15.10 2.86
N LYS A 50 -18.37 -14.36 1.86
CA LYS A 50 -19.25 -14.95 0.83
C LYS A 50 -18.59 -16.05 0.01
N THR A 51 -17.27 -15.93 -0.20
CA THR A 51 -16.47 -16.93 -0.94
C THR A 51 -16.10 -18.09 -0.03
N PHE A 52 -15.67 -17.80 1.21
CA PHE A 52 -15.39 -18.81 2.23
C PHE A 52 -16.56 -19.79 2.38
N ASN A 53 -17.80 -19.29 2.50
CA ASN A 53 -19.00 -20.12 2.61
C ASN A 53 -19.24 -21.02 1.37
N LYS A 54 -18.76 -20.61 0.20
CA LYS A 54 -18.87 -21.41 -1.03
C LYS A 54 -17.82 -22.52 -1.14
N LEU A 55 -16.68 -22.36 -0.44
CA LEU A 55 -15.64 -23.39 -0.40
C LEU A 55 -16.03 -24.59 0.47
N GLN A 56 -17.20 -24.56 1.11
CA GLN A 56 -17.71 -25.64 1.96
C GLN A 56 -16.79 -26.01 3.14
N ILE A 57 -15.96 -25.08 3.56
CA ILE A 57 -15.07 -25.23 4.72
C ILE A 57 -15.88 -24.92 5.98
N PRO A 58 -15.84 -25.80 7.01
CA PRO A 58 -16.53 -25.52 8.25
C PRO A 58 -16.03 -24.24 8.93
N PRO A 59 -16.90 -23.34 9.39
CA PRO A 59 -16.47 -22.16 10.15
C PRO A 59 -15.67 -22.48 11.43
N ALA A 60 -15.81 -23.70 11.94
CA ALA A 60 -15.04 -24.18 13.09
C ALA A 60 -13.54 -24.35 12.79
N ASP A 61 -13.16 -24.44 11.52
CA ASP A 61 -11.75 -24.56 11.09
C ASP A 61 -11.04 -23.19 11.05
N LEU A 62 -11.79 -22.08 11.21
CA LEU A 62 -11.19 -20.78 11.34
C LEU A 62 -10.47 -20.63 12.68
N THR A 63 -9.22 -20.20 12.63
CA THR A 63 -8.52 -19.76 13.82
C THR A 63 -9.02 -18.38 14.21
N PRO A 64 -9.50 -18.17 15.45
CA PRO A 64 -10.01 -16.88 15.90
C PRO A 64 -8.96 -15.78 15.78
N HIS A 65 -9.40 -14.59 15.39
CA HIS A 65 -8.58 -13.39 15.34
C HIS A 65 -9.45 -12.18 15.67
N ASP A 66 -9.25 -11.63 16.85
CA ASP A 66 -10.09 -10.55 17.36
C ASP A 66 -9.63 -9.15 16.93
N GLU A 67 -8.42 -9.04 16.38
CA GLU A 67 -7.89 -7.78 15.92
C GLU A 67 -8.45 -7.43 14.54
N PRO A 68 -8.99 -6.21 14.37
CA PRO A 68 -9.46 -5.75 13.05
C PRO A 68 -8.27 -5.45 12.14
N ILE A 69 -8.48 -5.57 10.85
CA ILE A 69 -7.60 -4.97 9.87
C ILE A 69 -8.05 -3.53 9.59
N TYR A 70 -7.11 -2.71 9.15
CA TYR A 70 -7.38 -1.32 8.82
C TYR A 70 -7.21 -1.10 7.32
N GLY A 71 -8.18 -0.46 6.69
CA GLY A 71 -8.07 0.01 5.32
C GLY A 71 -7.15 1.22 5.20
N PHE A 72 -6.88 1.63 3.96
CA PHE A 72 -5.95 2.74 3.68
C PHE A 72 -6.39 4.07 4.32
N SER A 73 -7.68 4.33 4.36
CA SER A 73 -8.28 5.52 5.01
C SER A 73 -8.48 5.37 6.52
N GLY A 74 -7.96 4.29 7.11
CA GLY A 74 -8.06 4.04 8.55
C GLY A 74 -9.39 3.43 8.98
N GLU A 75 -10.27 3.05 8.06
CA GLU A 75 -11.50 2.36 8.39
C GLU A 75 -11.21 0.98 8.99
N ARG A 76 -11.93 0.69 10.06
CA ARG A 76 -11.83 -0.58 10.78
C ARG A 76 -12.67 -1.64 10.06
N VAL A 77 -12.03 -2.72 9.63
CA VAL A 77 -12.71 -3.86 9.02
C VAL A 77 -12.66 -5.07 9.96
N PRO A 78 -13.81 -5.55 10.46
CA PRO A 78 -13.85 -6.67 11.36
C PRO A 78 -13.47 -7.97 10.64
N THR A 79 -12.71 -8.82 11.31
CA THR A 79 -12.29 -10.13 10.82
C THR A 79 -13.15 -11.24 11.41
N LYS A 80 -13.26 -12.37 10.72
CA LYS A 80 -13.91 -13.60 11.22
C LYS A 80 -12.88 -14.60 11.76
N GLY A 81 -11.62 -14.40 11.49
CA GLY A 81 -10.53 -15.29 11.78
C GLY A 81 -9.60 -15.44 10.57
N TYR A 82 -8.67 -16.37 10.66
CA TYR A 82 -7.78 -16.70 9.54
C TYR A 82 -7.73 -18.21 9.32
N ILE A 83 -7.32 -18.61 8.11
CA ILE A 83 -7.19 -20.00 7.70
C ILE A 83 -6.08 -20.17 6.67
N ASP A 84 -5.32 -21.26 6.80
CA ASP A 84 -4.32 -21.65 5.82
C ASP A 84 -4.94 -22.57 4.77
N LEU A 85 -4.86 -22.16 3.49
CA LEU A 85 -5.39 -22.93 2.36
C LEU A 85 -4.33 -23.07 1.27
N HIS A 86 -4.28 -24.27 0.66
CA HIS A 86 -3.43 -24.49 -0.51
C HIS A 86 -4.01 -23.75 -1.71
N THR A 87 -3.19 -22.94 -2.32
CA THR A 87 -3.59 -22.12 -3.45
C THR A 87 -2.69 -22.40 -4.64
N THR A 88 -3.31 -22.78 -5.76
CA THR A 88 -2.61 -23.14 -6.99
C THR A 88 -2.76 -22.02 -8.02
N PHE A 89 -1.65 -21.61 -8.57
CA PHE A 89 -1.51 -20.58 -9.59
C PHE A 89 -1.06 -21.19 -10.90
N GLY A 90 -1.65 -20.77 -12.02
CA GLY A 90 -1.35 -21.26 -13.36
C GLY A 90 -2.34 -22.32 -13.84
N GLU A 91 -2.08 -22.90 -15.00
CA GLU A 91 -2.97 -23.88 -15.64
C GLU A 91 -2.18 -25.08 -16.20
N GLY A 92 -2.82 -26.24 -16.22
CA GLY A 92 -2.29 -27.46 -16.81
C GLY A 92 -0.99 -27.93 -16.14
N ARG A 93 0.12 -27.95 -16.91
CA ARG A 93 1.46 -28.36 -16.40
C ARG A 93 2.25 -27.21 -15.81
N GLN A 94 1.84 -25.99 -16.06
CA GLN A 94 2.53 -24.78 -15.57
C GLN A 94 1.79 -24.25 -14.34
N THR A 95 1.95 -24.95 -13.23
CA THR A 95 1.31 -24.58 -11.96
C THR A 95 2.30 -24.52 -10.82
N LYS A 96 1.98 -23.69 -9.83
CA LYS A 96 2.68 -23.63 -8.56
C LYS A 96 1.66 -23.52 -7.44
N THR A 97 1.73 -24.42 -6.47
CA THR A 97 0.89 -24.42 -5.28
C THR A 97 1.67 -23.93 -4.09
N ILE A 98 1.10 -23.01 -3.33
CA ILE A 98 1.66 -22.51 -2.07
C ILE A 98 0.57 -22.50 -1.00
N PRO A 99 0.90 -22.70 0.29
CA PRO A 99 -0.01 -22.40 1.37
C PRO A 99 -0.13 -20.87 1.54
N ILE A 100 -1.35 -20.40 1.68
CA ILE A 100 -1.63 -18.97 1.93
C ILE A 100 -2.48 -18.86 3.18
N CYS A 101 -2.05 -18.02 4.11
CA CYS A 101 -2.81 -17.65 5.30
C CYS A 101 -3.80 -16.54 4.93
N TYR A 102 -5.06 -16.91 4.76
CA TYR A 102 -6.13 -15.98 4.43
C TYR A 102 -6.77 -15.38 5.66
N MET A 103 -6.83 -14.07 5.74
CA MET A 103 -7.71 -13.37 6.67
C MET A 103 -9.13 -13.39 6.10
N VAL A 104 -10.07 -13.96 6.85
CA VAL A 104 -11.48 -14.04 6.43
C VAL A 104 -12.22 -12.79 6.88
N VAL A 105 -12.79 -12.08 5.91
CA VAL A 105 -13.40 -10.76 6.13
C VAL A 105 -14.80 -10.72 5.56
N GLU A 106 -15.74 -10.16 6.34
CA GLU A 106 -17.08 -9.87 5.87
C GLU A 106 -17.16 -8.42 5.38
N ALA A 107 -17.17 -8.25 4.06
CA ALA A 107 -17.29 -6.95 3.43
C ALA A 107 -18.11 -7.04 2.15
N HIS A 108 -18.78 -5.94 1.82
CA HIS A 108 -19.48 -5.79 0.55
C HIS A 108 -18.48 -5.48 -0.56
N THR A 109 -18.19 -6.46 -1.39
CA THR A 109 -17.25 -6.34 -2.50
C THR A 109 -17.67 -7.18 -3.69
N SER A 110 -17.23 -6.80 -4.88
CA SER A 110 -17.37 -7.56 -6.11
C SER A 110 -16.29 -8.65 -6.27
N TYR A 111 -15.20 -8.56 -5.51
CA TYR A 111 -14.13 -9.54 -5.54
C TYR A 111 -14.42 -10.74 -4.63
N ASN A 112 -13.80 -11.86 -4.92
CA ASN A 112 -13.91 -13.09 -4.14
C ASN A 112 -12.71 -13.27 -3.19
N VAL A 113 -11.52 -12.86 -3.65
CA VAL A 113 -10.25 -12.91 -2.92
C VAL A 113 -9.47 -11.64 -3.27
N LEU A 114 -8.63 -11.18 -2.34
CA LEU A 114 -7.60 -10.19 -2.56
C LEU A 114 -6.27 -10.82 -2.16
N LEU A 115 -5.32 -10.85 -3.08
CA LEU A 115 -3.96 -11.33 -2.84
C LEU A 115 -3.03 -10.15 -2.64
N GLY A 116 -2.47 -10.07 -1.45
CA GLY A 116 -1.55 -9.03 -1.04
C GLY A 116 -0.08 -9.40 -1.20
N ARG A 117 0.77 -8.59 -0.59
CA ARG A 117 2.22 -8.83 -0.61
C ARG A 117 2.65 -10.20 -0.08
N PRO A 118 2.01 -10.79 0.97
CA PRO A 118 2.49 -12.06 1.48
C PRO A 118 2.50 -13.15 0.42
N SER A 119 1.41 -13.35 -0.30
CA SER A 119 1.32 -14.36 -1.35
C SER A 119 2.16 -14.01 -2.58
N ILE A 120 2.20 -12.73 -3.01
CA ILE A 120 3.01 -12.25 -4.12
C ILE A 120 4.51 -12.52 -3.84
N ASN A 121 4.97 -12.25 -2.63
CA ASN A 121 6.35 -12.50 -2.20
C ASN A 121 6.65 -14.00 -2.09
N ALA A 122 5.74 -14.80 -1.55
CA ALA A 122 5.89 -16.25 -1.44
C ALA A 122 5.99 -16.94 -2.82
N LEU A 123 5.28 -16.43 -3.80
CA LEU A 123 5.40 -16.85 -5.19
C LEU A 123 6.74 -16.42 -5.82
N GLY A 124 7.35 -15.34 -5.34
CA GLY A 124 8.43 -14.63 -6.03
C GLY A 124 7.90 -13.95 -7.30
N ALA A 125 6.67 -13.47 -7.26
CA ALA A 125 5.97 -12.95 -8.42
C ALA A 125 6.29 -11.48 -8.68
N ILE A 126 6.37 -11.13 -9.96
CA ILE A 126 6.45 -9.76 -10.46
C ILE A 126 5.17 -9.47 -11.24
N VAL A 127 4.52 -8.37 -10.92
CA VAL A 127 3.27 -7.93 -11.55
C VAL A 127 3.56 -6.74 -12.45
N SER A 128 3.12 -6.83 -13.70
CA SER A 128 3.15 -5.73 -14.66
C SER A 128 1.72 -5.25 -14.94
N THR A 129 1.39 -4.07 -14.46
CA THR A 129 0.08 -3.46 -14.67
C THR A 129 -0.20 -3.09 -16.11
N PRO A 130 0.76 -2.56 -16.92
CA PRO A 130 0.52 -2.30 -18.33
C PRO A 130 0.15 -3.55 -19.12
N HIS A 131 0.81 -4.68 -18.84
CA HIS A 131 0.55 -5.95 -19.54
C HIS A 131 -0.62 -6.74 -18.93
N LEU A 132 -1.16 -6.32 -17.77
CA LEU A 132 -2.06 -7.12 -16.92
C LEU A 132 -1.57 -8.57 -16.79
N ALA A 133 -0.29 -8.72 -16.47
CA ALA A 133 0.35 -10.01 -16.38
C ALA A 133 1.20 -10.12 -15.10
N MET A 134 1.19 -11.31 -14.52
CA MET A 134 2.01 -11.70 -13.38
C MET A 134 2.92 -12.85 -13.77
N LYS A 135 4.22 -12.75 -13.48
CA LYS A 135 5.21 -13.79 -13.76
C LYS A 135 5.93 -14.22 -12.50
N PHE A 136 6.13 -15.51 -12.34
CA PHE A 136 6.84 -16.10 -11.21
C PHE A 136 7.54 -17.41 -11.59
N PRO A 137 8.58 -17.83 -10.85
CA PRO A 137 9.28 -19.07 -11.15
C PRO A 137 8.44 -20.29 -10.69
N SER A 138 8.41 -21.29 -11.57
CA SER A 138 7.90 -22.62 -11.22
C SER A 138 8.89 -23.37 -10.31
N PRO A 139 8.49 -24.46 -9.65
CA PRO A 139 9.43 -25.33 -8.93
C PRO A 139 10.53 -25.93 -9.82
N GLN A 140 10.27 -26.08 -11.11
CA GLN A 140 11.22 -26.61 -12.10
C GLN A 140 12.19 -25.55 -12.63
N GLY A 141 11.96 -24.27 -12.34
CA GLY A 141 12.78 -23.16 -12.77
C GLY A 141 12.30 -22.44 -14.03
N ASP A 142 11.22 -22.88 -14.64
CA ASP A 142 10.56 -22.16 -15.74
C ASP A 142 9.77 -20.96 -15.21
N ILE A 143 9.51 -19.98 -16.08
CA ILE A 143 8.64 -18.85 -15.72
C ILE A 143 7.22 -19.17 -16.08
N ILE A 144 6.34 -19.12 -15.08
CA ILE A 144 4.88 -19.18 -15.24
C ILE A 144 4.37 -17.76 -15.46
N THR A 145 3.52 -17.58 -16.45
CA THR A 145 2.84 -16.31 -16.74
C THR A 145 1.33 -16.50 -16.56
N ILE A 146 0.73 -15.61 -15.77
CA ILE A 146 -0.72 -15.50 -15.62
C ILE A 146 -1.16 -14.15 -16.15
N HIS A 147 -2.13 -14.15 -17.06
CA HIS A 147 -2.74 -12.93 -17.58
C HIS A 147 -4.00 -12.57 -16.79
N GLY A 148 -4.21 -11.28 -16.60
CA GLY A 148 -5.42 -10.75 -15.98
C GLY A 148 -6.63 -10.87 -16.91
N ASP A 149 -7.78 -11.12 -16.33
CA ASP A 149 -9.07 -11.05 -17.01
C ASP A 149 -9.58 -9.61 -16.96
N GLN A 150 -9.26 -8.84 -18.00
CA GLN A 150 -9.64 -7.43 -18.14
C GLN A 150 -11.17 -7.24 -18.11
N ARG A 151 -11.92 -8.16 -18.66
CA ARG A 151 -13.38 -8.10 -18.65
C ARG A 151 -13.92 -8.26 -17.23
N ALA A 152 -13.42 -9.27 -16.48
CA ALA A 152 -13.80 -9.46 -15.09
C ALA A 152 -13.38 -8.26 -14.23
N ALA A 153 -12.22 -7.64 -14.51
CA ALA A 153 -11.76 -6.45 -13.83
C ALA A 153 -12.76 -5.29 -14.00
N ARG A 154 -13.16 -4.99 -15.22
CA ARG A 154 -14.15 -3.94 -15.53
C ARG A 154 -15.52 -4.24 -14.92
N GLU A 155 -15.98 -5.49 -14.97
CA GLU A 155 -17.23 -5.91 -14.32
C GLU A 155 -17.17 -5.69 -12.82
N CYS A 156 -16.05 -6.03 -12.16
CA CYS A 156 -15.86 -5.83 -10.73
C CYS A 156 -15.84 -4.35 -10.38
N TYR A 157 -15.14 -3.53 -11.14
CA TYR A 157 -15.08 -2.09 -10.93
C TYR A 157 -16.47 -1.45 -11.06
N MET A 158 -17.19 -1.75 -12.14
CA MET A 158 -18.56 -1.25 -12.34
C MET A 158 -19.53 -1.71 -11.26
N ALA A 159 -19.35 -2.92 -10.73
CA ALA A 159 -20.15 -3.41 -9.63
C ALA A 159 -19.83 -2.69 -8.32
N SER A 160 -18.56 -2.37 -8.06
CA SER A 160 -18.13 -1.65 -6.86
C SER A 160 -18.74 -0.23 -6.78
N LEU A 161 -18.92 0.43 -7.91
CA LEU A 161 -19.57 1.74 -7.99
C LEU A 161 -21.05 1.72 -7.62
N LYS A 162 -21.69 0.54 -7.71
CA LYS A 162 -23.12 0.34 -7.38
C LYS A 162 -23.34 -0.11 -5.94
N LEU A 163 -22.28 -0.49 -5.24
CA LEU A 163 -22.39 -0.89 -3.84
C LEU A 163 -22.70 0.34 -2.99
N PRO A 164 -23.63 0.24 -2.02
CA PRO A 164 -23.83 1.30 -1.05
C PRO A 164 -22.51 1.47 -0.28
N HIS A 165 -21.89 2.61 -0.46
CA HIS A 165 -20.77 3.00 0.39
C HIS A 165 -21.32 3.14 1.80
N PRO A 166 -20.70 2.57 2.85
CA PRO A 166 -21.01 2.97 4.21
C PRO A 166 -20.89 4.51 4.23
N PRO A 167 -21.84 5.21 4.89
CA PRO A 167 -21.72 6.65 5.00
C PRO A 167 -20.31 6.90 5.53
N LEU A 168 -19.49 7.59 4.74
CA LEU A 168 -18.27 8.18 5.23
C LEU A 168 -18.72 8.90 6.50
N ALA A 169 -18.12 8.56 7.64
CA ALA A 169 -18.26 9.36 8.82
C ALA A 169 -17.76 10.74 8.39
N THR A 170 -18.68 11.56 7.95
CA THR A 170 -18.44 12.97 7.70
C THR A 170 -18.10 13.52 9.07
N HIS A 171 -16.81 13.61 9.38
CA HIS A 171 -16.37 14.66 10.24
C HIS A 171 -16.97 15.91 9.61
N ASN A 172 -17.91 16.51 10.31
CA ASN A 172 -18.57 17.74 9.89
C ASN A 172 -17.47 18.77 9.60
N ILE A 173 -17.06 18.83 8.34
CA ILE A 173 -16.44 20.04 7.83
C ILE A 173 -17.61 20.99 7.79
N GLU A 174 -17.75 21.79 8.82
CA GLU A 174 -18.63 22.95 8.80
C GLU A 174 -18.23 23.75 7.57
N GLN A 175 -19.15 23.79 6.61
CA GLN A 175 -19.04 24.67 5.46
C GLN A 175 -19.02 26.10 5.99
N SER A 176 -17.87 26.62 6.35
CA SER A 176 -17.71 28.05 6.48
C SER A 176 -17.81 28.63 5.06
N LYS A 177 -18.95 29.25 4.80
CA LYS A 177 -19.18 30.12 3.64
C LYS A 177 -18.24 31.32 3.72
N ALA A 178 -17.05 31.19 3.22
CA ALA A 178 -16.20 32.30 2.76
C ALA A 178 -15.13 31.69 1.87
N GLY A 179 -14.88 32.31 0.72
CA GLY A 179 -13.87 31.87 -0.24
C GLY A 179 -12.52 31.62 0.42
N ALA A 180 -12.29 30.41 0.83
CA ALA A 180 -11.04 29.98 1.38
C ALA A 180 -10.10 29.67 0.21
N THR A 181 -9.14 30.54 -0.02
CA THR A 181 -7.85 30.17 -0.58
C THR A 181 -7.40 28.92 0.15
N LEU A 182 -7.21 27.82 -0.57
CA LEU A 182 -6.55 26.63 -0.03
C LEU A 182 -5.17 27.09 0.45
N ALA A 183 -5.02 27.30 1.74
CA ALA A 183 -3.72 27.51 2.35
C ALA A 183 -2.94 26.21 2.13
N GLY A 184 -1.65 26.32 1.77
CA GLY A 184 -0.79 25.18 1.45
C GLY A 184 -0.57 24.17 2.57
N ASP A 185 -1.24 24.33 3.71
CA ASP A 185 -1.21 23.47 4.90
C ASP A 185 -1.98 22.15 4.74
N ASP A 186 -2.87 22.05 3.73
CA ASP A 186 -3.74 20.88 3.56
C ASP A 186 -3.07 19.72 2.79
N LEU A 187 -1.86 19.90 2.27
CA LEU A 187 -1.21 18.90 1.40
C LEU A 187 -0.17 18.03 2.13
N ASP A 188 0.30 18.41 3.31
CA ASP A 188 1.20 17.58 4.13
C ASP A 188 0.63 17.44 5.55
N PRO A 189 0.06 16.27 5.90
CA PRO A 189 -0.46 16.02 7.25
C PRO A 189 0.59 16.17 8.36
N ARG A 190 1.88 16.22 8.00
CA ARG A 190 2.97 16.48 8.95
C ARG A 190 3.08 17.95 9.34
N LEU A 191 2.38 18.84 8.64
CA LEU A 191 2.37 20.29 8.92
C LEU A 191 1.24 20.70 9.88
N THR A 192 0.30 19.80 10.22
CA THR A 192 -0.68 20.09 11.26
C THR A 192 0.00 20.04 12.62
N SER A 193 -0.10 21.15 13.38
CA SER A 193 0.53 21.32 14.70
C SER A 193 0.12 20.26 15.73
N GLU A 194 -0.95 19.51 15.49
CA GLU A 194 -1.45 18.45 16.36
C GLU A 194 -0.70 17.10 16.21
N ALA A 195 0.10 16.93 15.14
CA ALA A 195 0.83 15.68 14.88
C ALA A 195 2.28 15.67 15.36
N ARG A 196 2.79 16.80 15.88
CA ARG A 196 4.12 16.82 16.47
C ARG A 196 4.03 16.30 17.89
N VAL A 197 4.68 15.16 18.13
CA VAL A 197 4.95 14.70 19.50
C VAL A 197 5.84 15.75 20.13
N GLU A 198 5.24 16.68 20.89
CA GLU A 198 6.01 17.63 21.67
C GLU A 198 6.69 16.86 22.82
N PRO A 199 7.95 17.20 23.15
CA PRO A 199 8.63 16.57 24.26
C PRO A 199 7.83 16.85 25.55
N VAL A 200 7.49 15.75 26.26
CA VAL A 200 6.78 15.83 27.54
C VAL A 200 7.80 16.22 28.60
N GLY A 201 7.71 17.45 29.13
CA GLY A 201 8.56 17.98 30.17
C GLY A 201 9.45 19.13 29.74
N ASP A 202 10.35 19.55 30.63
CA ASP A 202 11.27 20.66 30.36
C ASP A 202 12.28 20.29 29.27
N ILE A 203 12.68 21.30 28.50
CA ILE A 203 13.57 21.17 27.35
C ILE A 203 14.88 21.88 27.66
N ARG A 204 16.01 21.24 27.35
CA ARG A 204 17.31 21.90 27.35
C ARG A 204 17.84 22.07 25.93
N GLN A 205 18.55 23.17 25.70
CA GLN A 205 19.19 23.44 24.42
C GLN A 205 20.58 22.83 24.37
N LEU A 206 20.87 22.08 23.33
CA LEU A 206 22.17 21.51 23.04
C LEU A 206 22.83 22.32 21.92
N PRO A 207 23.92 23.06 22.19
CA PRO A 207 24.60 23.83 21.16
C PRO A 207 25.33 22.90 20.18
N LEU A 208 25.16 23.16 18.88
CA LEU A 208 25.97 22.55 17.83
C LEU A 208 27.08 23.55 17.45
N GLU A 209 28.31 23.04 17.29
CA GLU A 209 29.53 23.86 17.10
C GLU A 209 29.53 24.75 15.84
N GLN A 210 28.54 24.68 14.98
CA GLN A 210 28.44 25.47 13.76
C GLN A 210 27.23 26.41 13.79
N GLN A 211 27.50 27.70 13.57
CA GLN A 211 26.52 28.75 13.20
C GLN A 211 25.37 29.02 14.19
N ASN A 212 25.64 29.02 15.51
CA ASN A 212 24.63 29.38 16.51
C ASN A 212 23.36 28.53 16.43
N ARG A 213 23.50 27.24 16.08
CA ARG A 213 22.42 26.26 15.93
C ARG A 213 22.27 25.48 17.22
N PHE A 214 21.02 25.25 17.62
CA PHE A 214 20.68 24.52 18.85
C PHE A 214 19.70 23.39 18.54
N LEU A 215 19.90 22.25 19.17
CA LEU A 215 18.90 21.19 19.24
C LEU A 215 18.20 21.23 20.59
N GLN A 216 16.94 20.86 20.61
CA GLN A 216 16.15 20.76 21.82
C GLN A 216 16.06 19.30 22.25
N ILE A 217 16.45 18.99 23.48
CA ILE A 217 16.35 17.66 24.06
C ILE A 217 15.61 17.71 25.40
N GLY A 218 14.84 16.66 25.71
CA GLY A 218 14.12 16.57 26.99
C GLY A 218 15.08 16.47 28.18
N THR A 219 14.75 17.14 29.27
CA THR A 219 15.55 17.12 30.53
C THR A 219 15.45 15.81 31.28
N THR A 220 14.47 14.95 30.96
CA THR A 220 14.29 13.65 31.57
C THR A 220 15.28 12.58 31.11
N ILE A 221 16.10 12.90 30.10
CA ILE A 221 17.12 11.98 29.59
C ILE A 221 18.31 11.97 30.57
N PRO A 222 18.77 10.79 31.05
CA PRO A 222 19.94 10.67 31.90
C PRO A 222 21.21 11.25 31.25
N ASP A 223 22.08 11.87 32.05
CA ASP A 223 23.24 12.60 31.52
C ASP A 223 24.25 11.73 30.77
N ASP A 224 24.39 10.46 31.13
CA ASP A 224 25.21 9.49 30.41
C ASP A 224 24.70 9.26 28.97
N LYS A 225 23.38 9.18 28.81
CA LYS A 225 22.74 9.05 27.49
C LYS A 225 22.80 10.34 26.68
N VAL A 226 22.67 11.47 27.35
CA VAL A 226 22.77 12.78 26.68
C VAL A 226 24.13 12.96 26.03
N TYR A 227 25.22 12.61 26.71
CA TYR A 227 26.57 12.67 26.13
C TYR A 227 26.68 11.82 24.87
N HIS A 228 26.07 10.64 24.88
CA HIS A 228 26.08 9.74 23.73
C HIS A 228 25.27 10.29 22.55
N ILE A 229 24.09 10.85 22.84
CA ILE A 229 23.22 11.51 21.84
C ILE A 229 23.95 12.72 21.23
N GLU A 230 24.54 13.56 22.08
CA GLU A 230 25.31 14.72 21.66
C GLU A 230 26.44 14.35 20.70
N HIS A 231 27.19 13.31 21.03
CA HIS A 231 28.27 12.81 20.19
C HIS A 231 27.77 12.33 18.81
N ILE A 232 26.66 11.57 18.78
CA ILE A 232 26.04 11.11 17.54
C ILE A 232 25.55 12.29 16.69
N LEU A 233 24.87 13.25 17.30
CA LEU A 233 24.31 14.41 16.61
C LEU A 233 25.42 15.32 16.04
N LYS A 234 26.48 15.57 16.79
CA LYS A 234 27.65 16.34 16.33
C LYS A 234 28.37 15.65 15.17
N LYS A 235 28.45 14.32 15.20
CA LYS A 235 29.09 13.54 14.13
C LYS A 235 28.29 13.54 12.84
N ASN A 236 27.00 13.76 12.89
CA ASN A 236 26.06 13.68 11.75
C ASN A 236 25.34 15.03 11.51
N VAL A 237 25.99 16.14 11.76
CA VAL A 237 25.41 17.49 11.57
C VAL A 237 24.99 17.76 10.12
N ASP A 238 25.68 17.13 9.17
CA ASP A 238 25.43 17.19 7.74
C ASP A 238 24.11 16.52 7.30
N LEU A 239 23.52 15.70 8.16
CA LEU A 239 22.22 15.07 7.90
C LEU A 239 21.03 15.98 8.23
N PHE A 240 21.26 17.14 8.86
CA PHE A 240 20.20 18.06 9.27
C PHE A 240 20.09 19.23 8.30
N ALA A 241 18.88 19.40 7.74
CA ALA A 241 18.52 20.62 7.01
C ALA A 241 17.87 21.62 7.98
N TRP A 242 18.44 22.81 8.09
CA TRP A 242 17.98 23.88 8.99
C TRP A 242 17.17 24.95 8.27
N SER A 243 17.27 24.95 6.95
CA SER A 243 16.52 25.82 6.05
C SER A 243 16.26 25.10 4.73
N ALA A 244 15.32 25.57 3.94
CA ALA A 244 15.07 25.05 2.60
C ALA A 244 16.33 25.12 1.68
N ALA A 245 17.25 26.04 1.96
CA ALA A 245 18.51 26.16 1.23
C ALA A 245 19.51 25.04 1.53
N ASP A 246 19.36 24.38 2.67
CA ASP A 246 20.21 23.23 3.06
C ASP A 246 19.80 21.92 2.35
N LEU A 247 18.67 21.94 1.64
CA LEU A 247 18.17 20.83 0.83
C LEU A 247 18.55 21.06 -0.64
N PRO A 248 19.67 20.51 -1.13
CA PRO A 248 20.16 20.80 -2.50
C PRO A 248 19.22 20.28 -3.60
N GLY A 249 18.18 19.53 -3.23
CA GLY A 249 17.26 18.93 -4.18
C GLY A 249 17.91 17.80 -5.00
N VAL A 250 17.13 17.19 -5.85
CA VAL A 250 17.61 16.16 -6.78
C VAL A 250 18.10 16.86 -8.05
N HIS A 251 19.31 16.50 -8.51
CA HIS A 251 19.86 17.08 -9.72
C HIS A 251 18.93 16.79 -10.92
N PRO A 252 18.60 17.78 -11.80
CA PRO A 252 17.62 17.62 -12.87
C PRO A 252 17.92 16.49 -13.86
N LYS A 253 19.18 16.03 -13.94
CA LYS A 253 19.57 14.86 -14.74
C LYS A 253 19.15 13.53 -14.09
N VAL A 254 18.88 13.51 -12.81
CA VAL A 254 18.44 12.31 -12.07
C VAL A 254 16.93 12.21 -12.07
N ALA A 255 16.26 13.31 -11.74
CA ALA A 255 14.81 13.40 -11.81
C ALA A 255 14.40 14.87 -12.03
N SER A 256 13.44 15.10 -12.92
CA SER A 256 12.77 16.38 -13.05
C SER A 256 11.27 16.13 -13.18
N HIS A 257 10.49 16.82 -12.38
CA HIS A 257 9.03 16.79 -12.47
C HIS A 257 8.55 18.02 -13.21
N ARG A 258 7.80 17.82 -14.30
CA ARG A 258 7.12 18.90 -15.01
C ARG A 258 5.71 19.01 -14.47
N LEU A 259 5.40 20.14 -13.86
CA LEU A 259 4.03 20.45 -13.48
C LEU A 259 3.21 20.70 -14.77
N SER A 260 2.09 20.02 -14.89
CA SER A 260 1.10 20.29 -15.92
C SER A 260 0.29 21.52 -15.48
N VAL A 261 0.72 22.70 -15.90
CA VAL A 261 0.00 23.96 -15.66
C VAL A 261 -0.70 24.41 -16.94
N PHE A 262 -1.87 25.01 -16.79
CA PHE A 262 -2.55 25.63 -17.95
C PHE A 262 -1.67 26.72 -18.56
N PRO A 263 -1.70 26.88 -19.91
CA PRO A 263 -0.86 27.86 -20.62
C PRO A 263 -1.01 29.31 -20.11
N ASN A 264 -2.13 29.62 -19.48
CA ASN A 264 -2.48 30.95 -18.98
C ASN A 264 -2.42 31.05 -17.45
N ALA A 265 -1.87 30.05 -16.74
CA ALA A 265 -1.74 30.08 -15.29
C ALA A 265 -0.74 31.19 -14.89
N LYS A 266 -1.18 32.11 -14.04
CA LYS A 266 -0.31 33.13 -13.47
C LYS A 266 0.33 32.59 -12.17
N PRO A 267 1.64 32.81 -11.96
CA PRO A 267 2.25 32.48 -10.70
C PRO A 267 1.60 33.28 -9.56
N VAL A 268 1.28 32.62 -8.48
CA VAL A 268 0.83 33.26 -7.23
C VAL A 268 2.07 33.53 -6.41
N SER A 269 2.30 34.82 -6.10
CA SER A 269 3.42 35.29 -5.26
C SER A 269 3.01 35.30 -3.80
#